data_cfb698221cf4fc69796a4f2390715268
#
_entry.id   cfb698221cf4fc69796a4f2390715268
#
_cell.length_a   1.000
_cell.length_b   1.000
_cell.length_c   1.000
_cell.angle_alpha   90.00
_cell.angle_beta   90.00
_cell.angle_gamma   90.00
#
_symmetry.space_group_name_H-M   'P 1'
#
loop_
_entity.id
_entity.type
_entity.pdbx_description
1 polymer ?
#
loop_
_entity_poly.entity_id
_entity_poly.type
_entity_poly.pdbx_seq_one_letter_code
_entity_poly.pdbx_strand_id
1 'polypeptide(L)'
;MPFYRLNMLTDIRTFLFLLILATSPASVLADSPTSKKPQESSREILLAELAEDEDVEDVERSEPLRGTGTSLPAPLPGPTLRKTAPKPALAPQASPKNVAPNIDLKEVAPAPAPEPPKDPGVPENTDNNRQETSETGENSEPASITESPEQQAPEPEAEEPQRAGNLTLLGSEVLPGTSTRLGWSSGIQIAGLSQPTPVLVVNGVNAGPTLCLTSTIHGDELNGIEIIRQTMYDLDPEKLSGSVVGIPIVNLPGFQQGSRYLPDRRDLNRHFPGSADGSLADRIAHSLFENIILHCDMLVDIHTGSSKRTNLPQLRADMNNPMVAEFTRGFDRMAVVHSSGSPGMLRTAAVNAGIRAVTLEAGESHRIQEHQIDAGVNSLASLMEKQGMISRMFVWGDPEPVYYDSAWVRADHGGILFSKVDLGANVSEGEVLGYVADPITNAQYPVHSSSDGRIIGMAVDQVVMAGFAAYHIGTKAKVPGE
;
A
#
# COMPACT_ATOMS: atom_id res chain seq x y z
N MET A 1 35.18 18.40 51.07
CA MET A 1 36.63 18.21 51.43
C MET A 1 36.88 16.72 51.54
N PRO A 2 38.00 16.13 51.08
CA PRO A 2 38.86 16.52 49.97
C PRO A 2 38.99 15.37 48.89
N PHE A 3 39.34 15.66 47.63
CA PHE A 3 40.63 15.46 46.95
C PHE A 3 40.99 13.99 46.68
N TYR A 4 41.43 13.54 45.50
CA TYR A 4 42.44 13.93 44.53
C TYR A 4 42.28 13.08 43.24
N ARG A 5 42.38 13.72 42.06
CA ARG A 5 43.40 13.70 40.98
C ARG A 5 43.50 12.39 40.18
N LEU A 6 43.34 12.46 38.86
CA LEU A 6 44.16 12.96 37.75
C LEU A 6 45.32 12.03 37.36
N ASN A 7 45.29 11.53 36.13
CA ASN A 7 46.37 11.46 35.13
C ASN A 7 45.85 10.68 33.91
N MET A 8 45.70 11.26 32.74
CA MET A 8 46.63 11.77 31.73
C MET A 8 47.77 10.81 31.34
N LEU A 9 47.78 10.48 30.05
CA LEU A 9 48.88 10.54 29.07
C LEU A 9 48.60 9.53 27.94
N THR A 10 48.21 10.04 26.75
CA THR A 10 49.02 10.24 25.53
C THR A 10 49.89 9.04 25.09
N ASP A 11 49.63 8.55 23.87
CA ASP A 11 50.62 8.74 22.82
C ASP A 11 50.14 8.42 21.40
N ILE A 12 50.52 9.30 20.52
CA ILE A 12 50.45 9.44 19.09
C ILE A 12 51.59 8.63 18.44
N ARG A 13 51.35 8.03 17.26
CA ARG A 13 52.30 7.87 16.14
C ARG A 13 51.62 7.30 14.92
N THR A 14 51.25 8.06 14.00
CA THR A 14 51.78 8.64 12.76
C THR A 14 53.07 7.99 12.27
N PHE A 15 53.09 7.63 11.00
CA PHE A 15 54.16 7.67 9.99
C PHE A 15 53.89 6.59 8.93
N LEU A 16 53.84 6.83 7.68
CA LEU A 16 54.44 7.62 6.63
C LEU A 16 54.79 6.67 5.46
N PHE A 17 54.33 7.04 4.29
CA PHE A 17 54.92 6.90 2.96
C PHE A 17 56.10 5.94 2.76
N LEU A 18 56.01 5.11 1.67
CA LEU A 18 57.08 5.13 0.65
C LEU A 18 56.60 4.59 -0.71
N LEU A 19 56.80 5.43 -1.69
CA LEU A 19 56.77 5.30 -3.14
C LEU A 19 58.07 4.64 -3.61
N ILE A 20 58.04 3.60 -4.48
CA ILE A 20 59.18 3.29 -5.35
C ILE A 20 58.64 2.91 -6.74
N LEU A 21 59.10 3.71 -7.69
CA LEU A 21 59.05 3.56 -9.13
C LEU A 21 60.19 2.69 -9.67
N ALA A 22 59.97 2.17 -10.88
CA ALA A 22 60.97 1.81 -11.91
C ALA A 22 61.15 0.28 -12.12
N THR A 23 61.03 -0.25 -13.26
CA THR A 23 61.43 -0.14 -14.64
C THR A 23 61.10 -1.45 -15.37
N SER A 24 60.63 -1.38 -16.60
CA SER A 24 60.60 -2.47 -17.59
C SER A 24 62.03 -2.78 -18.11
N PRO A 25 62.32 -3.92 -18.82
CA PRO A 25 61.81 -4.10 -20.18
C PRO A 25 61.54 -5.55 -20.68
N ALA A 26 60.64 -5.61 -21.67
CA ALA A 26 60.60 -6.40 -22.91
C ALA A 26 61.09 -7.86 -22.97
N SER A 27 60.24 -8.79 -23.40
CA SER A 27 60.15 -9.32 -24.77
C SER A 27 59.41 -10.70 -24.82
N VAL A 28 58.44 -10.76 -25.72
CA VAL A 28 58.30 -11.70 -26.84
C VAL A 28 57.52 -13.03 -26.61
N LEU A 29 56.47 -13.14 -27.42
CA LEU A 29 55.79 -14.26 -28.08
C LEU A 29 54.73 -15.09 -27.36
N ALA A 30 53.52 -14.86 -27.89
CA ALA A 30 52.54 -15.81 -28.48
C ALA A 30 52.03 -16.96 -27.63
N ASP A 31 50.75 -16.93 -27.28
CA ASP A 31 49.65 -17.75 -27.83
C ASP A 31 48.32 -17.35 -27.22
N SER A 32 47.32 -17.15 -28.07
CA SER A 32 45.89 -17.05 -27.73
C SER A 32 45.28 -18.45 -27.72
N PRO A 33 43.98 -18.67 -27.39
CA PRO A 33 43.07 -18.02 -26.43
C PRO A 33 42.31 -19.06 -25.58
N THR A 34 41.79 -18.66 -24.43
CA THR A 34 40.54 -19.23 -23.97
C THR A 34 39.83 -18.24 -23.05
N SER A 35 38.61 -17.85 -23.48
CA SER A 35 37.65 -17.06 -22.76
C SER A 35 37.28 -17.66 -21.39
N LYS A 36 37.46 -16.90 -20.31
CA LYS A 36 36.71 -17.12 -19.07
C LYS A 36 35.90 -15.88 -18.73
N LYS A 37 34.59 -16.10 -18.67
CA LYS A 37 33.52 -15.15 -18.36
C LYS A 37 33.67 -14.55 -16.97
N PRO A 38 33.26 -13.27 -16.77
CA PRO A 38 32.94 -12.75 -15.44
C PRO A 38 31.49 -13.15 -15.14
N GLN A 39 31.26 -14.22 -14.39
CA GLN A 39 29.94 -14.74 -14.04
C GLN A 39 29.70 -14.84 -12.53
N GLU A 40 30.59 -14.31 -11.69
CA GLU A 40 30.41 -14.34 -10.23
C GLU A 40 29.81 -13.08 -9.62
N SER A 41 29.99 -11.90 -10.22
CA SER A 41 29.45 -10.67 -9.65
C SER A 41 27.92 -10.52 -9.83
N SER A 42 27.37 -11.11 -10.91
CA SER A 42 25.92 -11.03 -11.18
C SER A 42 25.08 -11.99 -10.32
N ARG A 43 25.72 -13.02 -9.78
CA ARG A 43 25.04 -14.00 -8.90
C ARG A 43 24.98 -13.52 -7.45
N GLU A 44 25.99 -12.81 -6.99
CA GLU A 44 25.99 -12.21 -5.64
C GLU A 44 25.02 -11.02 -5.54
N ILE A 45 24.92 -10.22 -6.59
CA ILE A 45 23.93 -9.11 -6.65
C ILE A 45 22.51 -9.69 -6.70
N LEU A 46 22.27 -10.76 -7.45
CA LEU A 46 20.96 -11.41 -7.53
C LEU A 46 20.56 -12.10 -6.21
N LEU A 47 21.52 -12.63 -5.46
CA LEU A 47 21.27 -13.27 -4.16
C LEU A 47 21.10 -12.24 -3.04
N ALA A 48 21.71 -11.06 -3.13
CA ALA A 48 21.49 -9.96 -2.22
C ALA A 48 20.11 -9.29 -2.46
N GLU A 49 19.68 -9.18 -3.72
CA GLU A 49 18.33 -8.71 -4.10
C GLU A 49 17.22 -9.67 -3.64
N LEU A 50 17.50 -10.99 -3.56
CA LEU A 50 16.54 -12.00 -3.10
C LEU A 50 16.43 -12.10 -1.56
N ALA A 51 17.35 -11.51 -0.81
CA ALA A 51 17.38 -11.58 0.65
C ALA A 51 16.51 -10.49 1.33
N GLU A 52 16.15 -9.42 0.60
CA GLU A 52 15.32 -8.32 1.11
C GLU A 52 13.87 -8.34 0.60
N ASP A 53 13.51 -9.28 -0.28
CA ASP A 53 12.14 -9.41 -0.80
C ASP A 53 11.32 -10.32 0.09
N GLU A 54 10.49 -9.74 0.95
CA GLU A 54 9.52 -10.46 1.79
C GLU A 54 8.43 -11.21 0.99
N ASP A 55 8.40 -11.09 -0.34
CA ASP A 55 7.34 -11.62 -1.21
C ASP A 55 7.85 -12.38 -2.45
N VAL A 56 9.01 -13.04 -2.41
CA VAL A 56 9.45 -13.90 -3.53
C VAL A 56 8.75 -15.25 -3.45
N GLU A 57 7.67 -15.41 -4.20
CA GLU A 57 7.12 -16.73 -4.51
C GLU A 57 8.01 -17.44 -5.53
N ASP A 58 8.39 -18.68 -5.21
CA ASP A 58 9.04 -19.59 -6.13
C ASP A 58 8.17 -19.80 -7.37
N VAL A 59 8.60 -19.24 -8.49
CA VAL A 59 8.04 -19.58 -9.79
C VAL A 59 8.62 -20.95 -10.17
N GLU A 60 7.80 -22.00 -10.06
CA GLU A 60 8.11 -23.32 -10.63
C GLU A 60 8.52 -23.15 -12.09
N ARG A 61 9.78 -23.47 -12.39
CA ARG A 61 10.27 -23.66 -13.75
C ARG A 61 9.65 -24.95 -14.31
N SER A 62 8.55 -24.85 -15.01
CA SER A 62 8.10 -25.91 -15.89
C SER A 62 9.08 -26.03 -17.08
N GLU A 63 9.74 -27.17 -17.21
CA GLU A 63 10.57 -27.51 -18.37
C GLU A 63 9.74 -27.44 -19.66
N PRO A 64 10.30 -26.93 -20.78
CA PRO A 64 9.59 -26.94 -22.05
C PRO A 64 9.42 -28.32 -22.60
N LEU A 65 8.17 -28.75 -22.80
CA LEU A 65 7.83 -29.95 -23.56
C LEU A 65 8.42 -29.84 -24.97
N ARG A 66 9.27 -30.79 -25.33
CA ARG A 66 9.78 -30.98 -26.70
C ARG A 66 8.63 -31.38 -27.62
N GLY A 67 8.10 -30.42 -28.34
CA GLY A 67 7.16 -30.64 -29.44
C GLY A 67 7.90 -31.11 -30.69
N THR A 68 7.46 -32.24 -31.23
CA THR A 68 7.88 -32.76 -32.55
C THR A 68 7.38 -31.83 -33.66
N GLY A 69 8.29 -31.37 -34.52
CA GLY A 69 8.02 -30.39 -35.55
C GLY A 69 7.06 -30.90 -36.64
N THR A 70 6.09 -30.08 -36.93
CA THR A 70 5.40 -30.06 -38.24
C THR A 70 5.54 -28.64 -38.80
N SER A 71 6.07 -28.58 -40.03
CA SER A 71 6.33 -27.35 -40.75
C SER A 71 5.05 -26.63 -41.12
N LEU A 72 4.98 -25.31 -40.78
CA LEU A 72 3.91 -24.42 -41.20
C LEU A 72 4.09 -23.98 -42.65
N PRO A 73 3.01 -23.84 -43.47
CA PRO A 73 3.08 -23.33 -44.82
C PRO A 73 3.41 -21.80 -44.86
N ALA A 74 4.08 -21.42 -45.96
CA ALA A 74 4.55 -20.07 -46.19
C ALA A 74 3.42 -19.00 -46.22
N PRO A 75 3.68 -17.78 -45.72
CA PRO A 75 2.67 -16.71 -45.71
C PRO A 75 2.38 -16.17 -47.11
N LEU A 76 1.10 -15.87 -47.35
CA LEU A 76 0.60 -15.23 -48.57
C LEU A 76 1.08 -13.76 -48.66
N PRO A 77 1.34 -13.20 -49.86
CA PRO A 77 1.76 -11.81 -50.02
C PRO A 77 0.63 -10.84 -49.69
N GLY A 78 0.94 -9.88 -48.80
CA GLY A 78 0.01 -8.84 -48.36
C GLY A 78 -0.21 -7.75 -49.43
N PRO A 79 -1.33 -7.02 -49.35
CA PRO A 79 -1.68 -5.98 -50.32
C PRO A 79 -0.75 -4.77 -50.19
N THR A 80 -0.28 -4.30 -51.35
CA THR A 80 0.56 -3.09 -51.52
C THR A 80 -0.24 -1.82 -51.19
N LEU A 81 0.13 -1.13 -50.13
CA LEU A 81 -0.42 0.19 -49.79
C LEU A 81 0.11 1.27 -50.76
N ARG A 82 -0.80 1.91 -51.46
CA ARG A 82 -0.54 3.10 -52.29
C ARG A 82 -0.15 4.29 -51.38
N LYS A 83 1.01 4.88 -51.60
CA LYS A 83 1.43 6.15 -51.00
C LYS A 83 0.52 7.28 -51.46
N THR A 84 -0.25 7.86 -50.53
CA THR A 84 -0.93 9.14 -50.72
C THR A 84 -0.05 10.27 -50.18
N ALA A 85 0.00 11.38 -50.93
CA ALA A 85 0.79 12.56 -50.62
C ALA A 85 0.34 13.25 -49.30
N PRO A 86 1.26 13.94 -48.59
CA PRO A 86 0.93 14.57 -47.30
C PRO A 86 0.03 15.79 -47.49
N LYS A 87 -1.02 15.87 -46.67
CA LYS A 87 -1.94 17.00 -46.54
C LYS A 87 -1.22 18.14 -45.79
N PRO A 88 -1.41 19.41 -46.12
CA PRO A 88 -0.77 20.52 -45.42
C PRO A 88 -1.26 20.61 -43.98
N ALA A 89 -0.32 20.89 -43.04
CA ALA A 89 -0.58 21.06 -41.61
C ALA A 89 -1.47 22.27 -41.37
N LEU A 90 -2.60 22.07 -40.72
CA LEU A 90 -3.40 23.13 -40.10
C LEU A 90 -2.70 23.61 -38.84
N ALA A 91 -2.66 24.94 -38.65
CA ALA A 91 -2.16 25.57 -37.42
C ALA A 91 -2.92 25.08 -36.17
N PRO A 92 -2.27 24.97 -35.02
CA PRO A 92 -2.91 24.50 -33.78
C PRO A 92 -3.96 25.52 -33.33
N GLN A 93 -5.23 25.15 -33.40
CA GLN A 93 -6.29 25.82 -32.68
C GLN A 93 -6.21 25.40 -31.22
N ALA A 94 -6.25 26.37 -30.30
CA ALA A 94 -6.35 26.11 -28.87
C ALA A 94 -7.59 25.24 -28.62
N SER A 95 -7.36 24.04 -28.08
CA SER A 95 -8.43 23.13 -27.69
C SER A 95 -9.27 23.78 -26.59
N PRO A 96 -10.60 23.68 -26.61
CA PRO A 96 -11.44 24.13 -25.50
C PRO A 96 -11.07 23.34 -24.26
N LYS A 97 -10.96 24.03 -23.11
CA LYS A 97 -10.76 23.38 -21.83
C LYS A 97 -11.91 22.40 -21.57
N ASN A 98 -11.57 21.12 -21.41
CA ASN A 98 -12.54 20.08 -21.11
C ASN A 98 -12.87 20.15 -19.62
N VAL A 99 -14.06 20.65 -19.28
CA VAL A 99 -14.60 20.58 -17.91
C VAL A 99 -15.29 19.23 -17.75
N ALA A 100 -14.86 18.45 -16.77
CA ALA A 100 -15.47 17.15 -16.51
C ALA A 100 -16.92 17.32 -16.01
N PRO A 101 -17.85 16.46 -16.40
CA PRO A 101 -19.22 16.51 -15.91
C PRO A 101 -19.27 16.22 -14.41
N ASN A 102 -20.09 16.98 -13.68
CA ASN A 102 -20.42 16.63 -12.30
C ASN A 102 -21.35 15.41 -12.31
N ILE A 103 -20.99 14.38 -11.57
CA ILE A 103 -21.80 13.18 -11.36
C ILE A 103 -21.95 12.94 -9.85
N ASP A 104 -23.17 12.68 -9.39
CA ASP A 104 -23.37 12.19 -8.02
C ASP A 104 -22.95 10.73 -7.95
N LEU A 105 -21.82 10.46 -7.30
CA LEU A 105 -21.33 9.11 -7.14
C LEU A 105 -22.31 8.24 -6.33
N LYS A 106 -23.16 8.84 -5.47
CA LYS A 106 -24.17 8.14 -4.67
C LYS A 106 -25.34 7.60 -5.51
N GLU A 107 -25.66 8.25 -6.64
CA GLU A 107 -26.71 7.77 -7.56
C GLU A 107 -26.32 6.49 -8.33
N VAL A 108 -25.04 6.12 -8.31
CA VAL A 108 -24.50 4.96 -9.04
C VAL A 108 -24.32 3.74 -8.11
N ALA A 109 -24.90 3.77 -6.91
CA ALA A 109 -24.84 2.65 -5.97
C ALA A 109 -25.40 1.36 -6.59
N PRO A 110 -24.78 0.19 -6.36
CA PRO A 110 -25.27 -1.08 -6.86
C PRO A 110 -26.64 -1.42 -6.25
N ALA A 111 -27.43 -2.21 -6.99
CA ALA A 111 -28.68 -2.74 -6.48
C ALA A 111 -28.47 -3.46 -5.13
N PRO A 112 -29.39 -3.34 -4.17
CA PRO A 112 -29.24 -3.96 -2.86
C PRO A 112 -29.03 -5.47 -3.00
N ALA A 113 -28.13 -6.01 -2.19
CA ALA A 113 -27.89 -7.44 -2.09
C ALA A 113 -29.20 -8.16 -1.69
N PRO A 114 -29.45 -9.39 -2.17
CA PRO A 114 -30.63 -10.15 -1.75
C PRO A 114 -30.59 -10.38 -0.24
N GLU A 115 -31.73 -10.13 0.42
CA GLU A 115 -31.90 -10.34 1.87
C GLU A 115 -31.53 -11.78 2.26
N PRO A 116 -30.78 -11.97 3.37
CA PRO A 116 -30.52 -13.30 3.88
C PRO A 116 -31.83 -13.99 4.32
N PRO A 117 -31.93 -15.33 4.22
CA PRO A 117 -33.13 -16.06 4.60
C PRO A 117 -33.41 -15.85 6.10
N LYS A 118 -34.66 -15.52 6.42
CA LYS A 118 -35.15 -15.32 7.79
C LYS A 118 -35.06 -16.63 8.57
N ASP A 119 -34.36 -16.57 9.68
CA ASP A 119 -34.27 -17.65 10.66
C ASP A 119 -35.63 -17.82 11.38
N PRO A 120 -36.11 -19.06 11.61
CA PRO A 120 -37.36 -19.26 12.34
C PRO A 120 -37.12 -19.11 13.85
N GLY A 121 -37.83 -18.17 14.40
CA GLY A 121 -38.13 -17.77 15.77
C GLY A 121 -37.64 -18.57 16.98
N VAL A 122 -37.06 -17.81 17.90
CA VAL A 122 -36.98 -18.18 19.33
C VAL A 122 -37.95 -17.27 20.09
N PRO A 123 -38.74 -17.77 21.04
CA PRO A 123 -39.84 -17.03 21.68
C PRO A 123 -39.36 -16.04 22.74
N GLU A 124 -40.02 -14.88 22.73
CA GLU A 124 -39.96 -13.85 23.78
C GLU A 124 -40.32 -14.42 25.17
N ASN A 125 -39.54 -14.06 26.15
CA ASN A 125 -39.94 -14.21 27.54
C ASN A 125 -40.03 -12.80 28.17
N THR A 126 -41.27 -12.40 28.38
CA THR A 126 -41.70 -11.25 29.17
C THR A 126 -41.54 -11.60 30.65
N ASP A 127 -40.86 -10.76 31.44
CA ASP A 127 -41.36 -10.50 32.78
C ASP A 127 -40.92 -9.12 33.32
N ASN A 128 -41.92 -8.54 33.88
CA ASN A 128 -42.21 -7.27 34.46
C ASN A 128 -41.46 -6.90 35.75
N ASN A 129 -41.35 -5.58 35.94
CA ASN A 129 -41.76 -4.90 37.17
C ASN A 129 -40.71 -4.67 38.31
N ARG A 130 -40.38 -3.42 38.56
CA ARG A 130 -40.73 -2.73 39.80
C ARG A 130 -40.05 -1.36 39.96
N GLN A 131 -40.89 -0.31 39.94
CA GLN A 131 -41.20 0.75 40.91
C GLN A 131 -40.04 1.50 41.61
N GLU A 132 -40.02 2.77 41.31
CA GLU A 132 -40.05 4.00 42.13
C GLU A 132 -39.61 3.94 43.60
N THR A 133 -38.75 4.87 43.97
CA THR A 133 -39.00 5.75 45.11
C THR A 133 -38.19 7.06 45.00
N SER A 134 -38.96 8.14 45.13
CA SER A 134 -38.55 9.52 45.34
C SER A 134 -38.04 9.72 46.79
N GLU A 135 -37.08 10.63 46.98
CA GLU A 135 -37.17 11.57 48.16
C GLU A 135 -36.28 12.79 47.96
N THR A 136 -36.89 13.85 48.30
CA THR A 136 -36.66 15.29 48.46
C THR A 136 -35.66 15.69 49.54
N GLY A 137 -35.14 16.90 49.44
CA GLY A 137 -34.62 17.72 50.54
C GLY A 137 -33.33 18.48 50.15
N GLU A 138 -33.26 19.64 50.09
CA GLU A 138 -33.56 20.93 50.70
C GLU A 138 -32.32 21.83 50.69
N ASN A 139 -32.46 22.94 50.06
CA ASN A 139 -32.03 24.31 50.41
C ASN A 139 -30.75 24.58 51.21
N SER A 140 -29.85 25.36 50.64
CA SER A 140 -29.31 26.61 51.27
C SER A 140 -28.42 27.43 50.31
N GLU A 141 -28.88 28.58 49.89
CA GLU A 141 -28.10 29.80 49.62
C GLU A 141 -27.77 30.52 50.93
N PRO A 142 -26.79 31.43 51.10
CA PRO A 142 -26.22 32.33 50.10
C PRO A 142 -24.72 32.69 50.29
N ALA A 143 -24.08 33.30 49.30
CA ALA A 143 -23.21 34.48 49.52
C ALA A 143 -22.80 35.13 48.19
N SER A 144 -23.24 36.35 48.00
CA SER A 144 -22.84 37.30 46.97
C SER A 144 -21.36 37.66 47.08
N ILE A 145 -20.59 37.43 46.02
CA ILE A 145 -19.29 38.09 45.83
C ILE A 145 -19.38 38.87 44.51
N THR A 146 -19.19 40.18 44.61
CA THR A 146 -19.14 41.16 43.56
C THR A 146 -17.91 40.90 42.68
N GLU A 147 -18.07 40.49 41.46
CA GLU A 147 -17.01 40.42 40.48
C GLU A 147 -17.04 41.67 39.60
N SER A 148 -15.85 42.29 39.47
CA SER A 148 -15.55 43.36 38.52
C SER A 148 -15.62 42.81 37.08
N PRO A 149 -15.99 43.63 36.09
CA PRO A 149 -16.04 43.19 34.71
C PRO A 149 -14.64 42.96 34.14
N GLU A 150 -14.28 41.71 33.98
CA GLU A 150 -13.11 41.29 33.23
C GLU A 150 -13.40 41.55 31.74
N GLN A 151 -12.57 42.39 31.12
CA GLN A 151 -12.61 42.64 29.69
C GLN A 151 -12.28 41.34 28.95
N GLN A 152 -13.29 40.68 28.37
CA GLN A 152 -13.11 39.62 27.42
C GLN A 152 -12.30 40.14 26.23
N ALA A 153 -11.12 39.55 26.02
CA ALA A 153 -10.39 39.70 24.78
C ALA A 153 -11.26 39.20 23.61
N PRO A 154 -11.22 39.84 22.44
CA PRO A 154 -12.02 39.41 21.31
C PRO A 154 -11.62 37.96 20.97
N GLU A 155 -12.63 37.11 20.93
CA GLU A 155 -12.50 35.73 20.40
C GLU A 155 -11.94 35.80 18.98
N PRO A 156 -10.90 35.06 18.61
CA PRO A 156 -10.37 35.13 17.27
C PRO A 156 -11.48 34.75 16.28
N GLU A 157 -11.82 35.67 15.40
CA GLU A 157 -12.71 35.42 14.26
C GLU A 157 -12.18 34.19 13.52
N ALA A 158 -12.97 33.15 13.45
CA ALA A 158 -12.64 31.94 12.66
C ALA A 158 -12.50 32.40 11.19
N GLU A 159 -11.30 32.32 10.65
CA GLU A 159 -11.03 32.60 9.24
C GLU A 159 -11.98 31.75 8.40
N GLU A 160 -12.76 32.37 7.53
CA GLU A 160 -13.60 31.63 6.57
C GLU A 160 -12.70 30.72 5.72
N PRO A 161 -13.05 29.44 5.55
CA PRO A 161 -12.23 28.52 4.78
C PRO A 161 -12.05 29.03 3.34
N GLN A 162 -10.80 29.04 2.89
CA GLN A 162 -10.49 29.43 1.53
C GLN A 162 -11.17 28.47 0.55
N ARG A 163 -11.79 29.01 -0.51
CA ARG A 163 -12.43 28.18 -1.55
C ARG A 163 -11.38 27.45 -2.38
N ALA A 164 -11.69 26.21 -2.73
CA ALA A 164 -10.86 25.42 -3.62
C ALA A 164 -10.81 25.99 -5.05
N GLY A 165 -9.72 25.72 -5.74
CA GLY A 165 -9.60 25.94 -7.18
C GLY A 165 -10.06 24.72 -8.00
N ASN A 166 -10.06 24.88 -9.35
CA ASN A 166 -10.27 23.75 -10.25
C ASN A 166 -9.10 22.76 -10.11
N LEU A 167 -9.40 21.49 -9.95
CA LEU A 167 -8.40 20.41 -10.02
C LEU A 167 -8.21 20.03 -11.50
N THR A 168 -7.00 20.16 -12.02
CA THR A 168 -6.66 19.69 -13.38
C THR A 168 -6.04 18.30 -13.29
N LEU A 169 -6.71 17.29 -13.82
CA LEU A 169 -6.24 15.90 -13.81
C LEU A 169 -6.61 15.20 -15.12
N LEU A 170 -5.68 14.43 -15.70
CA LEU A 170 -5.88 13.68 -16.95
C LEU A 170 -6.44 14.56 -18.09
N GLY A 171 -5.98 15.81 -18.18
CA GLY A 171 -6.40 16.77 -19.19
C GLY A 171 -7.83 17.32 -19.04
N SER A 172 -8.48 17.06 -17.90
CA SER A 172 -9.82 17.56 -17.56
C SER A 172 -9.75 18.50 -16.36
N GLU A 173 -10.64 19.48 -16.30
CA GLU A 173 -10.85 20.34 -15.13
C GLU A 173 -12.04 19.81 -14.33
N VAL A 174 -11.82 19.55 -13.04
CA VAL A 174 -12.87 19.17 -12.07
C VAL A 174 -13.17 20.38 -11.20
N LEU A 175 -14.41 20.85 -11.24
CA LEU A 175 -14.83 22.04 -10.52
C LEU A 175 -14.92 21.78 -9.01
N PRO A 176 -14.70 22.81 -8.14
CA PRO A 176 -14.94 22.70 -6.72
C PRO A 176 -16.40 22.31 -6.39
N GLY A 177 -16.59 21.56 -5.33
CA GLY A 177 -17.91 21.06 -4.90
C GLY A 177 -18.50 20.01 -5.85
N THR A 178 -17.67 19.32 -6.65
CA THR A 178 -18.17 18.34 -7.61
C THR A 178 -17.46 16.99 -7.50
N SER A 179 -18.20 15.95 -7.89
CA SER A 179 -17.67 14.60 -8.08
C SER A 179 -17.73 14.22 -9.54
N THR A 180 -16.73 13.49 -10.02
CA THR A 180 -16.69 13.04 -11.42
C THR A 180 -15.95 11.72 -11.58
N ARG A 181 -16.09 11.13 -12.76
CA ARG A 181 -15.35 9.96 -13.17
C ARG A 181 -14.54 10.29 -14.41
N LEU A 182 -13.22 10.18 -14.29
CA LEU A 182 -12.28 10.36 -15.41
C LEU A 182 -11.85 8.99 -15.95
N GLY A 183 -11.28 8.98 -17.15
CA GLY A 183 -10.69 7.79 -17.75
C GLY A 183 -9.17 7.91 -17.81
N TRP A 184 -8.45 7.03 -17.09
CA TRP A 184 -7.01 6.91 -17.22
C TRP A 184 -6.66 5.81 -18.22
N SER A 185 -5.89 6.18 -19.25
CA SER A 185 -5.32 5.21 -20.19
C SER A 185 -3.92 4.84 -19.73
N SER A 186 -3.73 3.57 -19.36
CA SER A 186 -2.43 3.04 -18.95
C SER A 186 -1.38 2.96 -20.06
N GLY A 187 -1.70 3.46 -21.27
CA GLY A 187 -0.80 3.37 -22.41
C GLY A 187 -0.81 2.03 -23.14
N ILE A 188 -1.60 1.08 -22.67
CA ILE A 188 -1.79 -0.22 -23.36
C ILE A 188 -2.79 -0.03 -24.49
N GLN A 189 -2.32 -0.13 -25.72
CA GLN A 189 -3.17 -0.15 -26.91
C GLN A 189 -3.00 -1.48 -27.64
N ILE A 190 -4.09 -2.22 -27.81
CA ILE A 190 -4.12 -3.43 -28.65
C ILE A 190 -4.92 -3.10 -29.91
N ALA A 191 -4.27 -3.15 -31.05
CA ALA A 191 -4.89 -2.85 -32.36
C ALA A 191 -5.60 -1.49 -32.40
N GLY A 192 -5.07 -0.48 -31.71
CA GLY A 192 -5.67 0.86 -31.67
C GLY A 192 -6.84 1.00 -30.67
N LEU A 193 -7.18 -0.06 -29.94
CA LEU A 193 -8.17 -0.04 -28.88
C LEU A 193 -7.48 0.18 -27.53
N SER A 194 -7.94 1.18 -26.77
CA SER A 194 -7.55 1.38 -25.39
C SER A 194 -8.77 1.15 -24.48
N GLN A 195 -8.57 0.49 -23.37
CA GLN A 195 -9.57 0.36 -22.32
C GLN A 195 -9.17 1.28 -21.17
N PRO A 196 -9.81 2.46 -21.03
CA PRO A 196 -9.49 3.36 -19.93
C PRO A 196 -9.99 2.79 -18.60
N THR A 197 -9.14 2.91 -17.58
CA THR A 197 -9.49 2.58 -16.21
C THR A 197 -10.21 3.76 -15.56
N PRO A 198 -11.33 3.56 -14.87
CA PRO A 198 -12.02 4.63 -14.16
C PRO A 198 -11.19 5.20 -13.02
N VAL A 199 -11.12 6.53 -12.96
CA VAL A 199 -10.56 7.31 -11.86
C VAL A 199 -11.69 8.13 -11.26
N LEU A 200 -11.99 7.87 -9.99
CA LEU A 200 -13.01 8.60 -9.24
C LEU A 200 -12.36 9.85 -8.65
N VAL A 201 -12.99 11.00 -8.80
CA VAL A 201 -12.47 12.27 -8.31
C VAL A 201 -13.56 13.01 -7.55
N VAL A 202 -13.26 13.42 -6.33
CA VAL A 202 -14.10 14.33 -5.55
C VAL A 202 -13.25 15.57 -5.28
N ASN A 203 -13.64 16.72 -5.82
CA ASN A 203 -13.00 18.00 -5.57
C ASN A 203 -13.89 18.82 -4.62
N GLY A 204 -13.42 19.02 -3.39
CA GLY A 204 -14.14 19.72 -2.34
C GLY A 204 -14.35 21.20 -2.64
N VAL A 205 -15.34 21.80 -1.98
CA VAL A 205 -15.62 23.24 -2.09
C VAL A 205 -14.54 24.09 -1.39
N ASN A 206 -13.88 23.55 -0.38
CA ASN A 206 -12.84 24.23 0.38
C ASN A 206 -11.45 23.82 -0.07
N ALA A 207 -10.47 24.74 0.03
CA ALA A 207 -9.08 24.42 -0.24
C ALA A 207 -8.53 23.41 0.78
N GLY A 208 -7.63 22.56 0.34
CA GLY A 208 -7.00 21.53 1.18
C GLY A 208 -6.08 20.63 0.35
N PRO A 209 -5.51 19.58 0.96
CA PRO A 209 -4.59 18.69 0.28
C PRO A 209 -5.30 17.71 -0.69
N THR A 210 -4.54 17.17 -1.60
CA THR A 210 -4.99 16.10 -2.52
C THR A 210 -4.55 14.73 -1.98
N LEU A 211 -5.52 13.88 -1.64
CA LEU A 211 -5.31 12.49 -1.24
C LEU A 211 -5.56 11.56 -2.42
N CYS A 212 -4.57 10.76 -2.77
CA CYS A 212 -4.71 9.70 -3.76
C CYS A 212 -4.82 8.33 -3.09
N LEU A 213 -5.74 7.52 -3.58
CA LEU A 213 -5.99 6.15 -3.16
C LEU A 213 -5.80 5.23 -4.37
N THR A 214 -4.86 4.29 -4.28
CA THR A 214 -4.63 3.28 -5.31
C THR A 214 -4.94 1.90 -4.77
N SER A 215 -5.39 1.00 -5.63
CA SER A 215 -5.60 -0.41 -5.29
C SER A 215 -5.43 -1.28 -6.52
N THR A 216 -5.36 -2.58 -6.29
CA THR A 216 -5.26 -3.59 -7.35
C THR A 216 -4.06 -3.32 -8.27
N ILE A 217 -2.93 -2.88 -7.70
CA ILE A 217 -1.61 -2.96 -8.32
C ILE A 217 -1.32 -4.43 -8.66
N HIS A 218 -1.73 -5.33 -7.77
CA HIS A 218 -1.82 -6.76 -8.00
C HIS A 218 -3.28 -7.12 -8.29
N GLY A 219 -3.53 -7.76 -9.44
CA GLY A 219 -4.89 -7.92 -9.95
C GLY A 219 -5.79 -8.85 -9.13
N ASP A 220 -5.23 -9.65 -8.24
CA ASP A 220 -5.93 -10.58 -7.35
C ASP A 220 -6.28 -10.00 -5.97
N GLU A 221 -5.85 -8.77 -5.65
CA GLU A 221 -6.06 -8.10 -4.37
C GLU A 221 -7.33 -7.24 -4.40
N LEU A 222 -8.44 -7.73 -3.85
CA LEU A 222 -9.78 -7.21 -4.11
C LEU A 222 -10.33 -6.26 -3.04
N ASN A 223 -9.93 -6.40 -1.75
CA ASN A 223 -10.49 -5.61 -0.66
C ASN A 223 -10.32 -4.10 -0.88
N GLY A 224 -9.17 -3.70 -1.46
CA GLY A 224 -8.86 -2.30 -1.74
C GLY A 224 -9.83 -1.64 -2.74
N ILE A 225 -10.42 -2.41 -3.66
CA ILE A 225 -11.44 -1.90 -4.59
C ILE A 225 -12.65 -1.40 -3.79
N GLU A 226 -13.10 -2.21 -2.83
CA GLU A 226 -14.27 -1.88 -2.01
C GLU A 226 -13.97 -0.78 -0.99
N ILE A 227 -12.75 -0.77 -0.41
CA ILE A 227 -12.30 0.32 0.46
C ILE A 227 -12.35 1.66 -0.28
N ILE A 228 -11.77 1.74 -1.48
CA ILE A 228 -11.82 2.97 -2.29
C ILE A 228 -13.24 3.30 -2.68
N ARG A 229 -14.02 2.32 -3.16
CA ARG A 229 -15.39 2.55 -3.55
C ARG A 229 -16.22 3.15 -2.42
N GLN A 230 -16.24 2.51 -1.25
CA GLN A 230 -17.01 2.99 -0.10
C GLN A 230 -16.55 4.38 0.33
N THR A 231 -15.23 4.60 0.47
CA THR A 231 -14.68 5.91 0.82
C THR A 231 -15.13 6.99 -0.16
N MET A 232 -14.99 6.77 -1.47
CA MET A 232 -15.30 7.78 -2.49
C MET A 232 -16.80 8.12 -2.59
N TYR A 233 -17.68 7.12 -2.38
CA TYR A 233 -19.13 7.33 -2.46
C TYR A 233 -19.72 7.93 -1.19
N ASP A 234 -19.03 7.87 -0.04
CA ASP A 234 -19.44 8.49 1.20
C ASP A 234 -19.05 9.97 1.30
N LEU A 235 -18.11 10.42 0.46
CA LEU A 235 -17.66 11.81 0.45
C LEU A 235 -18.75 12.75 -0.07
N ASP A 236 -18.91 13.88 0.63
CA ASP A 236 -19.77 15.01 0.25
C ASP A 236 -18.86 16.14 -0.25
N PRO A 237 -18.86 16.44 -1.56
CA PRO A 237 -17.98 17.47 -2.12
C PRO A 237 -18.28 18.87 -1.56
N GLU A 238 -19.51 19.14 -1.09
CA GLU A 238 -19.88 20.41 -0.48
C GLU A 238 -19.31 20.59 0.95
N LYS A 239 -18.78 19.52 1.56
CA LYS A 239 -18.19 19.54 2.90
C LYS A 239 -16.71 19.19 2.91
N LEU A 240 -16.19 18.72 1.79
CA LEU A 240 -14.80 18.29 1.67
C LEU A 240 -13.88 19.52 1.58
N SER A 241 -12.74 19.46 2.28
CA SER A 241 -11.60 20.36 2.10
C SER A 241 -10.49 19.61 1.36
N GLY A 242 -10.05 20.16 0.21
CA GLY A 242 -9.12 19.50 -0.68
C GLY A 242 -9.79 18.54 -1.65
N SER A 243 -9.03 17.57 -2.17
CA SER A 243 -9.51 16.66 -3.20
C SER A 243 -9.16 15.21 -2.85
N VAL A 244 -10.01 14.27 -3.28
CA VAL A 244 -9.71 12.83 -3.19
C VAL A 244 -9.78 12.21 -4.58
N VAL A 245 -8.73 11.49 -4.95
CA VAL A 245 -8.58 10.80 -6.24
C VAL A 245 -8.46 9.30 -5.98
N GLY A 246 -9.43 8.52 -6.41
CA GLY A 246 -9.46 7.07 -6.20
C GLY A 246 -9.27 6.29 -7.50
N ILE A 247 -8.31 5.37 -7.52
CA ILE A 247 -8.06 4.44 -8.62
C ILE A 247 -8.27 3.01 -8.10
N PRO A 248 -9.52 2.50 -8.16
CA PRO A 248 -9.85 1.19 -7.57
C PRO A 248 -9.11 0.02 -8.22
N ILE A 249 -8.81 0.12 -9.52
CA ILE A 249 -8.19 -0.97 -10.27
C ILE A 249 -7.08 -0.39 -11.14
N VAL A 250 -5.82 -0.51 -10.68
CA VAL A 250 -4.66 -0.05 -11.46
C VAL A 250 -4.28 -1.09 -12.51
N ASN A 251 -4.14 -2.35 -12.12
CA ASN A 251 -3.81 -3.47 -13.02
C ASN A 251 -5.07 -4.14 -13.55
N LEU A 252 -5.76 -3.47 -14.48
CA LEU A 252 -7.00 -3.99 -15.06
C LEU A 252 -6.81 -5.35 -15.75
N PRO A 253 -5.75 -5.62 -16.52
CA PRO A 253 -5.56 -6.94 -17.12
C PRO A 253 -5.34 -8.04 -16.09
N GLY A 254 -4.58 -7.79 -15.02
CA GLY A 254 -4.39 -8.72 -13.92
C GLY A 254 -5.71 -9.00 -13.19
N PHE A 255 -6.49 -7.95 -12.90
CA PHE A 255 -7.81 -8.08 -12.29
C PHE A 255 -8.75 -8.96 -13.12
N GLN A 256 -8.83 -8.74 -14.43
CA GLN A 256 -9.68 -9.55 -15.32
C GLN A 256 -9.28 -11.03 -15.35
N GLN A 257 -8.01 -11.34 -15.09
CA GLN A 257 -7.48 -12.70 -15.07
C GLN A 257 -7.43 -13.30 -13.65
N GLY A 258 -7.74 -12.52 -12.61
CA GLY A 258 -7.52 -12.91 -11.22
C GLY A 258 -6.05 -13.21 -10.95
N SER A 259 -5.13 -12.47 -11.55
CA SER A 259 -3.69 -12.67 -11.46
C SER A 259 -3.02 -11.49 -10.78
N ARG A 260 -2.09 -11.78 -9.89
CA ARG A 260 -1.21 -10.76 -9.29
C ARG A 260 -0.48 -9.95 -10.37
N TYR A 261 0.02 -10.63 -11.37
CA TYR A 261 0.94 -10.10 -12.35
C TYR A 261 0.24 -9.47 -13.56
N LEU A 262 0.99 -8.63 -14.27
CA LEU A 262 0.64 -8.17 -15.62
C LEU A 262 0.68 -9.34 -16.64
N PRO A 263 0.10 -9.17 -17.85
CA PRO A 263 0.12 -10.21 -18.89
C PRO A 263 1.52 -10.66 -19.33
N ASP A 264 2.54 -9.81 -19.15
CA ASP A 264 3.94 -10.12 -19.40
C ASP A 264 4.65 -10.77 -18.20
N ARG A 265 3.88 -11.17 -17.17
CA ARG A 265 4.32 -11.83 -15.92
C ARG A 265 5.20 -10.95 -15.02
N ARG A 266 5.20 -9.64 -15.20
CA ARG A 266 5.90 -8.72 -14.32
C ARG A 266 5.03 -8.29 -13.16
N ASP A 267 5.67 -8.10 -11.99
CA ASP A 267 5.07 -7.44 -10.84
C ASP A 267 5.12 -5.92 -11.07
N LEU A 268 3.94 -5.28 -11.23
CA LEU A 268 3.87 -3.84 -11.46
C LEU A 268 4.51 -3.05 -10.33
N ASN A 269 4.43 -3.56 -9.08
CA ASN A 269 5.00 -2.90 -7.89
C ASN A 269 6.52 -3.05 -7.77
N ARG A 270 7.21 -3.36 -8.87
CA ARG A 270 8.68 -3.37 -8.99
C ARG A 270 9.16 -2.44 -10.12
N HIS A 271 8.24 -1.64 -10.68
CA HIS A 271 8.53 -0.86 -11.86
C HIS A 271 8.33 0.66 -11.71
N PHE A 272 7.92 1.15 -10.52
CA PHE A 272 7.74 2.60 -10.29
C PHE A 272 9.07 3.34 -10.04
N PRO A 273 9.21 4.61 -10.55
CA PRO A 273 8.21 5.43 -11.23
C PRO A 273 7.99 5.05 -12.70
N GLY A 274 8.72 4.11 -13.25
CA GLY A 274 8.59 3.63 -14.61
C GLY A 274 9.36 4.43 -15.65
N SER A 275 9.13 4.08 -16.92
CA SER A 275 9.73 4.73 -18.08
C SER A 275 8.80 4.67 -19.28
N ALA A 276 8.67 5.78 -20.03
CA ALA A 276 7.84 5.86 -21.23
C ALA A 276 8.28 4.90 -22.35
N ASP A 277 9.56 4.59 -22.41
CA ASP A 277 10.18 3.73 -23.42
C ASP A 277 10.49 2.31 -22.94
N GLY A 278 10.10 1.99 -21.67
CA GLY A 278 10.41 0.73 -21.03
C GLY A 278 9.49 -0.42 -21.45
N SER A 279 9.51 -1.48 -20.63
CA SER A 279 8.62 -2.64 -20.74
C SER A 279 7.15 -2.24 -20.59
N LEU A 280 6.23 -3.20 -20.73
CA LEU A 280 4.80 -2.97 -20.47
C LEU A 280 4.59 -2.44 -19.03
N ALA A 281 5.22 -3.08 -18.05
CA ALA A 281 5.15 -2.67 -16.66
C ALA A 281 5.71 -1.24 -16.45
N ASP A 282 6.88 -0.94 -17.00
CA ASP A 282 7.49 0.40 -16.91
C ASP A 282 6.59 1.49 -17.49
N ARG A 283 5.93 1.22 -18.62
CA ARG A 283 5.03 2.18 -19.27
C ARG A 283 3.76 2.43 -18.47
N ILE A 284 3.18 1.39 -17.88
CA ILE A 284 2.00 1.52 -17.02
C ILE A 284 2.38 2.30 -15.76
N ALA A 285 3.48 1.92 -15.11
CA ALA A 285 4.00 2.59 -13.92
C ALA A 285 4.25 4.07 -14.21
N HIS A 286 4.97 4.39 -15.30
CA HIS A 286 5.23 5.76 -15.72
C HIS A 286 3.96 6.56 -15.98
N SER A 287 3.00 5.98 -16.71
CA SER A 287 1.73 6.65 -17.02
C SER A 287 0.92 6.96 -15.76
N LEU A 288 0.84 6.05 -14.79
CA LEU A 288 0.19 6.29 -13.50
C LEU A 288 0.92 7.37 -12.71
N PHE A 289 2.23 7.24 -12.63
CA PHE A 289 3.06 8.11 -11.80
C PHE A 289 3.02 9.56 -12.27
N GLU A 290 3.28 9.79 -13.56
CA GLU A 290 3.34 11.13 -14.16
C GLU A 290 1.97 11.81 -14.24
N ASN A 291 0.92 11.04 -14.63
CA ASN A 291 -0.37 11.66 -14.90
C ASN A 291 -1.29 11.77 -13.67
N ILE A 292 -0.99 11.03 -12.59
CA ILE A 292 -1.85 11.02 -11.39
C ILE A 292 -1.03 11.22 -10.12
N ILE A 293 -0.02 10.37 -9.84
CA ILE A 293 0.63 10.35 -8.53
C ILE A 293 1.36 11.65 -8.23
N LEU A 294 2.05 12.25 -9.19
CA LEU A 294 2.73 13.53 -9.02
C LEU A 294 1.79 14.73 -8.75
N HIS A 295 0.48 14.53 -8.88
CA HIS A 295 -0.54 15.53 -8.52
C HIS A 295 -1.09 15.37 -7.10
N CYS A 296 -0.55 14.43 -6.32
CA CYS A 296 -1.02 14.09 -4.97
C CYS A 296 -0.08 14.67 -3.91
N ASP A 297 -0.64 15.15 -2.81
CA ASP A 297 0.12 15.49 -1.59
C ASP A 297 0.31 14.27 -0.68
N MET A 298 -0.62 13.32 -0.78
CA MET A 298 -0.67 12.09 0.03
C MET A 298 -1.10 10.92 -0.85
N LEU A 299 -0.54 9.74 -0.55
CA LEU A 299 -0.88 8.50 -1.23
C LEU A 299 -1.10 7.37 -0.21
N VAL A 300 -2.20 6.65 -0.36
CA VAL A 300 -2.41 5.35 0.29
C VAL A 300 -2.57 4.29 -0.79
N ASP A 301 -1.58 3.40 -0.86
CA ASP A 301 -1.57 2.27 -1.79
C ASP A 301 -2.12 1.03 -1.06
N ILE A 302 -3.31 0.57 -1.47
CA ILE A 302 -4.08 -0.42 -0.72
C ILE A 302 -3.87 -1.81 -1.33
N HIS A 303 -3.36 -2.71 -0.50
CA HIS A 303 -3.02 -4.09 -0.80
C HIS A 303 -3.72 -5.09 0.12
N THR A 304 -3.48 -6.36 -0.14
CA THR A 304 -3.79 -7.47 0.76
C THR A 304 -2.55 -8.32 0.97
N GLY A 305 -2.59 -9.31 1.85
CA GLY A 305 -1.60 -10.37 1.85
C GLY A 305 -1.49 -10.99 0.45
N SER A 306 -0.25 -11.19 0.00
CA SER A 306 0.04 -11.86 -1.28
C SER A 306 -0.45 -13.31 -1.25
N SER A 307 -0.48 -13.94 -2.41
CA SER A 307 -0.96 -15.32 -2.62
C SER A 307 -0.77 -16.22 -1.41
N LYS A 308 -1.87 -16.81 -0.93
CA LYS A 308 -1.90 -17.77 0.17
C LYS A 308 -1.57 -17.20 1.57
N ARG A 309 -1.58 -15.87 1.75
CA ARG A 309 -1.38 -15.21 3.06
C ARG A 309 -2.47 -14.21 3.33
N THR A 310 -2.73 -13.98 4.61
CA THR A 310 -3.59 -12.91 5.11
C THR A 310 -2.80 -11.99 6.02
N ASN A 311 -3.05 -10.69 5.93
CA ASN A 311 -2.48 -9.68 6.80
C ASN A 311 -3.53 -9.12 7.77
N LEU A 312 -3.11 -8.85 8.99
CA LEU A 312 -3.86 -7.98 9.89
C LEU A 312 -4.03 -6.62 9.21
N PRO A 313 -5.13 -5.87 9.42
CA PRO A 313 -5.19 -4.48 8.99
C PRO A 313 -3.99 -3.71 9.52
N GLN A 314 -3.10 -3.26 8.63
CA GLN A 314 -1.83 -2.65 9.01
C GLN A 314 -1.32 -1.68 7.95
N LEU A 315 -0.48 -0.76 8.37
CA LEU A 315 0.30 0.10 7.47
C LEU A 315 1.71 -0.44 7.33
N ARG A 316 2.25 -0.40 6.12
CA ARG A 316 3.69 -0.53 5.88
C ARG A 316 4.23 0.86 5.55
N ALA A 317 5.21 1.32 6.31
CA ALA A 317 5.73 2.67 6.24
C ALA A 317 7.21 2.74 6.60
N ASP A 318 7.95 3.63 5.97
CA ASP A 318 9.33 3.93 6.38
C ASP A 318 9.32 4.86 7.60
N MET A 319 9.38 4.27 8.78
CA MET A 319 9.36 5.00 10.05
C MET A 319 10.66 5.77 10.31
N ASN A 320 11.73 5.56 9.51
CA ASN A 320 12.94 6.38 9.54
C ASN A 320 12.75 7.73 8.81
N ASN A 321 11.72 7.84 7.97
CA ASN A 321 11.38 9.08 7.31
C ASN A 321 10.39 9.88 8.19
N PRO A 322 10.77 11.06 8.74
CA PRO A 322 9.91 11.82 9.66
C PRO A 322 8.56 12.23 9.05
N MET A 323 8.54 12.55 7.75
CA MET A 323 7.33 12.93 7.02
C MET A 323 6.34 11.76 6.93
N VAL A 324 6.85 10.54 6.68
CA VAL A 324 6.04 9.31 6.61
C VAL A 324 5.60 8.90 8.02
N ALA A 325 6.51 8.95 9.00
CA ALA A 325 6.18 8.62 10.40
C ALA A 325 5.06 9.53 10.96
N GLU A 326 5.10 10.83 10.66
CA GLU A 326 4.03 11.76 11.03
C GLU A 326 2.71 11.43 10.30
N PHE A 327 2.80 11.06 9.02
CA PHE A 327 1.63 10.68 8.22
C PHE A 327 0.92 9.44 8.80
N THR A 328 1.66 8.45 9.30
CA THR A 328 1.06 7.24 9.90
C THR A 328 0.19 7.53 11.12
N ARG A 329 0.45 8.61 11.86
CA ARG A 329 -0.35 9.02 13.02
C ARG A 329 -1.77 9.51 12.64
N GLY A 330 -2.01 9.71 11.36
CA GLY A 330 -3.34 10.01 10.82
C GLY A 330 -4.31 8.83 10.87
N PHE A 331 -3.80 7.60 10.95
CA PHE A 331 -4.60 6.39 10.86
C PHE A 331 -4.91 5.84 12.25
N ASP A 332 -6.19 5.78 12.62
CA ASP A 332 -6.63 5.15 13.87
C ASP A 332 -6.74 3.64 13.72
N ARG A 333 -6.42 2.90 14.77
CA ARG A 333 -6.56 1.44 14.90
C ARG A 333 -5.84 0.63 13.83
N MET A 334 -4.76 1.18 13.28
CA MET A 334 -3.90 0.47 12.34
C MET A 334 -2.56 0.17 12.99
N ALA A 335 -2.16 -1.10 12.99
CA ALA A 335 -0.80 -1.47 13.31
C ALA A 335 0.15 -0.85 12.26
N VAL A 336 1.30 -0.38 12.68
CA VAL A 336 2.31 0.16 11.75
C VAL A 336 3.51 -0.78 11.74
N VAL A 337 3.82 -1.34 10.58
CA VAL A 337 4.99 -2.18 10.37
C VAL A 337 6.05 -1.37 9.65
N HIS A 338 7.21 -1.21 10.30
CA HIS A 338 8.33 -0.53 9.67
C HIS A 338 8.83 -1.31 8.45
N SER A 339 8.93 -0.61 7.33
CA SER A 339 9.52 -1.13 6.10
C SER A 339 10.00 0.04 5.27
N SER A 340 11.29 0.11 4.98
CA SER A 340 11.86 1.13 4.09
C SER A 340 11.38 0.98 2.65
N GLY A 341 10.86 -0.20 2.30
CA GLY A 341 10.45 -0.53 0.94
C GLY A 341 11.63 -0.81 0.02
N SER A 342 11.32 -1.33 -1.16
CA SER A 342 12.32 -1.61 -2.19
C SER A 342 12.21 -0.63 -3.36
N PRO A 343 13.31 -0.38 -4.11
CA PRO A 343 13.23 0.34 -5.38
C PRO A 343 12.20 -0.30 -6.31
N GLY A 344 11.43 0.53 -6.99
CA GLY A 344 10.38 0.08 -7.91
C GLY A 344 9.00 -0.09 -7.28
N MET A 345 8.86 -0.03 -5.97
CA MET A 345 7.55 0.04 -5.30
C MET A 345 6.92 1.43 -5.48
N LEU A 346 5.60 1.48 -5.67
CA LEU A 346 4.85 2.73 -5.82
C LEU A 346 5.05 3.64 -4.61
N ARG A 347 4.88 3.11 -3.39
CA ARG A 347 5.10 3.83 -2.14
C ARG A 347 6.50 4.45 -2.05
N THR A 348 7.53 3.68 -2.39
CA THR A 348 8.93 4.14 -2.35
C THR A 348 9.18 5.24 -3.37
N ALA A 349 8.68 5.08 -4.60
CA ALA A 349 8.79 6.11 -5.64
C ALA A 349 8.06 7.41 -5.25
N ALA A 350 6.87 7.30 -4.64
CA ALA A 350 6.10 8.46 -4.17
C ALA A 350 6.84 9.21 -3.04
N VAL A 351 7.39 8.49 -2.03
CA VAL A 351 8.18 9.09 -0.95
C VAL A 351 9.42 9.80 -1.49
N ASN A 352 10.10 9.20 -2.47
CA ASN A 352 11.26 9.81 -3.13
C ASN A 352 10.90 11.07 -3.94
N ALA A 353 9.66 11.18 -4.40
CA ALA A 353 9.12 12.38 -5.05
C ALA A 353 8.59 13.43 -4.05
N GLY A 354 8.70 13.19 -2.73
CA GLY A 354 8.26 14.12 -1.68
C GLY A 354 6.78 13.97 -1.29
N ILE A 355 6.10 12.92 -1.74
CA ILE A 355 4.70 12.63 -1.43
C ILE A 355 4.65 11.79 -0.14
N ARG A 356 3.76 12.14 0.80
CA ARG A 356 3.51 11.32 2.01
C ARG A 356 2.81 10.03 1.62
N ALA A 357 3.51 8.90 1.64
CA ALA A 357 2.97 7.64 1.12
C ALA A 357 3.14 6.47 2.08
N VAL A 358 2.10 5.65 2.19
CA VAL A 358 2.07 4.39 2.93
C VAL A 358 1.39 3.30 2.10
N THR A 359 1.70 2.03 2.42
CA THR A 359 0.88 0.91 1.97
C THR A 359 -0.07 0.52 3.10
N LEU A 360 -1.36 0.35 2.78
CA LEU A 360 -2.36 -0.19 3.67
C LEU A 360 -2.62 -1.65 3.27
N GLU A 361 -2.34 -2.59 4.16
CA GLU A 361 -2.57 -4.01 3.96
C GLU A 361 -3.86 -4.42 4.67
N ALA A 362 -4.78 -5.11 3.99
CA ALA A 362 -6.07 -5.49 4.55
C ALA A 362 -6.55 -6.86 4.04
N GLY A 363 -6.29 -7.93 4.82
CA GLY A 363 -6.78 -9.27 4.54
C GLY A 363 -5.96 -10.07 3.53
N GLU A 364 -6.63 -10.84 2.67
CA GLU A 364 -6.02 -11.79 1.75
C GLU A 364 -6.48 -11.58 0.30
N SER A 365 -5.67 -12.05 -0.66
CA SER A 365 -6.00 -12.03 -2.09
C SER A 365 -7.17 -12.97 -2.43
N HIS A 366 -7.80 -12.76 -3.60
CA HIS A 366 -8.93 -13.53 -4.14
C HIS A 366 -10.21 -13.55 -3.29
N ARG A 367 -10.30 -12.73 -2.23
CA ARG A 367 -11.47 -12.70 -1.35
C ARG A 367 -11.91 -11.27 -1.04
N ILE A 368 -13.22 -11.12 -0.84
CA ILE A 368 -13.83 -9.93 -0.25
C ILE A 368 -14.11 -10.22 1.22
N GLN A 369 -13.59 -9.36 2.12
CA GLN A 369 -13.65 -9.55 3.56
C GLN A 369 -14.17 -8.26 4.22
N GLU A 370 -15.46 -8.23 4.56
CA GLU A 370 -16.14 -7.03 5.07
C GLU A 370 -15.42 -6.38 6.25
N HIS A 371 -15.00 -7.17 7.24
CA HIS A 371 -14.31 -6.63 8.43
C HIS A 371 -12.97 -5.96 8.10
N GLN A 372 -12.27 -6.42 7.04
CA GLN A 372 -11.03 -5.82 6.57
C GLN A 372 -11.32 -4.52 5.81
N ILE A 373 -12.39 -4.52 5.02
CA ILE A 373 -12.87 -3.36 4.28
C ILE A 373 -13.30 -2.26 5.26
N ASP A 374 -14.10 -2.60 6.27
CA ASP A 374 -14.56 -1.67 7.31
C ASP A 374 -13.37 -1.05 8.07
N ALA A 375 -12.35 -1.86 8.40
CA ALA A 375 -11.15 -1.36 9.04
C ALA A 375 -10.41 -0.34 8.14
N GLY A 376 -10.27 -0.64 6.86
CA GLY A 376 -9.65 0.25 5.87
C GLY A 376 -10.43 1.56 5.70
N VAL A 377 -11.75 1.49 5.50
CA VAL A 377 -12.63 2.67 5.33
C VAL A 377 -12.57 3.57 6.57
N ASN A 378 -12.68 2.99 7.77
CA ASN A 378 -12.64 3.74 9.02
C ASN A 378 -11.28 4.42 9.23
N SER A 379 -10.19 3.74 8.87
CA SER A 379 -8.84 4.28 8.99
C SER A 379 -8.58 5.43 7.99
N LEU A 380 -9.07 5.32 6.76
CA LEU A 380 -9.02 6.42 5.78
C LEU A 380 -9.87 7.62 6.22
N ALA A 381 -11.03 7.38 6.82
CA ALA A 381 -11.87 8.45 7.37
C ALA A 381 -11.15 9.18 8.51
N SER A 382 -10.47 8.45 9.42
CA SER A 382 -9.62 9.03 10.46
C SER A 382 -8.47 9.86 9.87
N LEU A 383 -7.80 9.34 8.83
CA LEU A 383 -6.76 10.09 8.13
C LEU A 383 -7.30 11.41 7.59
N MET A 384 -8.39 11.39 6.85
CA MET A 384 -8.98 12.58 6.25
C MET A 384 -9.41 13.60 7.31
N GLU A 385 -9.95 13.14 8.44
CA GLU A 385 -10.31 14.02 9.55
C GLU A 385 -9.07 14.70 10.15
N LYS A 386 -8.02 13.94 10.46
CA LYS A 386 -6.76 14.47 11.00
C LYS A 386 -6.01 15.37 10.03
N GLN A 387 -6.22 15.21 8.73
CA GLN A 387 -5.70 16.10 7.70
C GLN A 387 -6.62 17.33 7.46
N GLY A 388 -7.71 17.48 8.22
CA GLY A 388 -8.65 18.58 8.08
C GLY A 388 -9.50 18.55 6.82
N MET A 389 -9.57 17.39 6.15
CA MET A 389 -10.32 17.24 4.89
C MET A 389 -11.82 17.04 5.12
N ILE A 390 -12.19 16.36 6.20
CA ILE A 390 -13.59 16.13 6.60
C ILE A 390 -13.77 16.43 8.09
N SER A 391 -15.00 16.80 8.48
CA SER A 391 -15.40 16.87 9.89
C SER A 391 -16.22 15.62 10.23
N ARG A 392 -15.78 14.85 11.20
CA ARG A 392 -16.48 13.66 11.69
C ARG A 392 -16.71 13.79 13.20
N MET A 393 -17.79 13.21 13.69
CA MET A 393 -17.98 13.09 15.13
C MET A 393 -16.98 12.03 15.63
N PHE A 394 -16.01 12.46 16.42
CA PHE A 394 -14.80 11.71 16.77
C PHE A 394 -15.11 10.46 17.59
N VAL A 395 -14.58 9.31 17.18
CA VAL A 395 -14.49 8.11 18.01
C VAL A 395 -13.01 7.83 18.23
N TRP A 396 -12.51 8.16 19.43
CA TRP A 396 -11.14 7.82 19.83
C TRP A 396 -10.97 6.31 19.82
N GLY A 397 -10.02 5.80 19.05
CA GLY A 397 -9.55 4.43 19.13
C GLY A 397 -8.27 4.37 19.97
N ASP A 398 -7.99 3.22 20.56
CA ASP A 398 -6.69 2.98 21.18
C ASP A 398 -5.61 3.00 20.09
N PRO A 399 -4.46 3.66 20.35
CA PRO A 399 -3.35 3.63 19.41
C PRO A 399 -2.83 2.20 19.24
N GLU A 400 -2.66 1.76 18.01
CA GLU A 400 -2.01 0.48 17.70
C GLU A 400 -0.48 0.63 17.78
N PRO A 401 0.23 -0.45 18.14
CA PRO A 401 1.67 -0.42 18.30
C PRO A 401 2.39 -0.27 16.95
N VAL A 402 3.57 0.34 17.00
CA VAL A 402 4.54 0.32 15.89
C VAL A 402 5.45 -0.88 16.05
N TYR A 403 5.57 -1.70 15.00
CA TYR A 403 6.47 -2.83 14.92
C TYR A 403 7.69 -2.43 14.08
N TYR A 404 8.83 -2.21 14.71
CA TYR A 404 10.06 -1.84 14.02
C TYR A 404 10.80 -3.05 13.47
N ASP A 405 10.63 -4.20 14.11
CA ASP A 405 11.18 -5.45 13.63
C ASP A 405 10.05 -6.41 13.30
N SER A 406 10.17 -7.09 12.18
CA SER A 406 9.26 -8.17 11.82
C SER A 406 10.02 -9.26 11.08
N ALA A 407 9.61 -10.50 11.27
CA ALA A 407 10.24 -11.64 10.63
C ALA A 407 9.24 -12.70 10.22
N TRP A 408 9.52 -13.35 9.10
CA TRP A 408 8.76 -14.51 8.65
C TRP A 408 9.33 -15.79 9.25
N VAL A 409 8.49 -16.52 9.98
CA VAL A 409 8.74 -17.90 10.37
C VAL A 409 8.39 -18.80 9.19
N ARG A 410 9.36 -19.57 8.74
CA ARG A 410 9.20 -20.45 7.57
C ARG A 410 9.01 -21.89 7.98
N ALA A 411 8.25 -22.65 7.19
CA ALA A 411 8.09 -24.08 7.37
C ALA A 411 9.38 -24.81 6.92
N ASP A 412 9.93 -25.65 7.79
CA ASP A 412 11.13 -26.44 7.45
C ASP A 412 10.82 -27.63 6.55
N HIS A 413 9.55 -28.06 6.51
CA HIS A 413 9.09 -29.23 5.77
C HIS A 413 7.88 -28.89 4.92
N GLY A 414 7.76 -29.54 3.76
CA GLY A 414 6.56 -29.50 2.93
C GLY A 414 5.48 -30.45 3.47
N GLY A 415 4.20 -30.11 3.26
CA GLY A 415 3.08 -30.92 3.69
C GLY A 415 1.82 -30.09 3.91
N ILE A 416 0.97 -30.51 4.84
CA ILE A 416 -0.26 -29.82 5.21
C ILE A 416 -0.02 -29.05 6.51
N LEU A 417 -0.11 -27.73 6.46
CA LEU A 417 0.03 -26.86 7.61
C LEU A 417 -1.28 -26.80 8.41
N PHE A 418 -1.17 -27.02 9.71
CA PHE A 418 -2.24 -26.83 10.69
C PHE A 418 -1.81 -25.75 11.67
N SER A 419 -2.44 -24.58 11.60
CA SER A 419 -2.19 -23.47 12.53
C SER A 419 -2.84 -23.77 13.90
N LYS A 420 -2.18 -23.35 14.96
CA LYS A 420 -2.68 -23.35 16.36
C LYS A 420 -2.89 -21.95 16.90
N VAL A 421 -2.49 -20.95 16.13
CA VAL A 421 -2.63 -19.53 16.49
C VAL A 421 -3.48 -18.81 15.45
N ASP A 422 -4.09 -17.73 15.88
CA ASP A 422 -4.92 -16.87 15.04
C ASP A 422 -4.15 -15.61 14.65
N LEU A 423 -4.57 -14.98 13.54
CA LEU A 423 -4.07 -13.68 13.13
C LEU A 423 -4.34 -12.65 14.24
N GLY A 424 -3.32 -11.88 14.62
CA GLY A 424 -3.38 -10.92 15.71
C GLY A 424 -3.06 -11.48 17.10
N ALA A 425 -2.84 -12.80 17.26
CA ALA A 425 -2.43 -13.41 18.53
C ALA A 425 -1.04 -12.94 18.96
N ASN A 426 -0.86 -12.74 20.27
CA ASN A 426 0.47 -12.57 20.85
C ASN A 426 1.09 -13.95 21.10
N VAL A 427 2.37 -14.07 20.78
CA VAL A 427 3.14 -15.32 20.89
C VAL A 427 4.46 -15.08 21.57
N SER A 428 5.03 -16.15 22.15
CA SER A 428 6.35 -16.11 22.78
C SER A 428 7.37 -16.89 21.98
N GLU A 429 8.66 -16.51 22.09
CA GLU A 429 9.76 -17.25 21.47
C GLU A 429 9.71 -18.74 21.83
N GLY A 430 9.83 -19.61 20.82
CA GLY A 430 9.76 -21.06 20.99
C GLY A 430 8.34 -21.62 21.11
N GLU A 431 7.29 -20.80 21.18
CA GLU A 431 5.91 -21.26 21.16
C GLU A 431 5.57 -22.01 19.86
N VAL A 432 4.76 -23.07 19.96
CA VAL A 432 4.32 -23.84 18.77
C VAL A 432 3.18 -23.10 18.09
N LEU A 433 3.45 -22.49 16.95
CA LEU A 433 2.47 -21.77 16.13
C LEU A 433 1.55 -22.71 15.34
N GLY A 434 2.05 -23.88 15.04
CA GLY A 434 1.36 -24.89 14.25
C GLY A 434 2.25 -26.11 13.97
N TYR A 435 1.83 -26.95 13.06
CA TYR A 435 2.65 -28.07 12.58
C TYR A 435 2.36 -28.38 11.11
N VAL A 436 3.38 -28.84 10.41
CA VAL A 436 3.25 -29.38 9.06
C VAL A 436 3.17 -30.90 9.12
N ALA A 437 2.08 -31.47 8.63
CA ALA A 437 1.88 -32.92 8.57
C ALA A 437 2.28 -33.47 7.20
N ASP A 438 3.13 -34.50 7.19
CA ASP A 438 3.42 -35.28 5.99
C ASP A 438 2.27 -36.29 5.78
N PRO A 439 1.50 -36.20 4.69
CA PRO A 439 0.33 -37.03 4.46
C PRO A 439 0.70 -38.49 4.13
N ILE A 440 1.96 -38.77 3.82
CA ILE A 440 2.44 -40.12 3.43
C ILE A 440 2.99 -40.86 4.64
N THR A 441 3.84 -40.21 5.42
CA THR A 441 4.52 -40.83 6.56
C THR A 441 3.77 -40.61 7.88
N ASN A 442 2.76 -39.73 7.92
CA ASN A 442 2.05 -39.28 9.10
C ASN A 442 2.97 -38.60 10.15
N ALA A 443 4.16 -38.19 9.75
CA ALA A 443 5.02 -37.35 10.59
C ALA A 443 4.45 -35.95 10.77
N GLN A 444 4.69 -35.32 11.93
CA GLN A 444 4.29 -33.96 12.22
C GLN A 444 5.53 -33.15 12.61
N TYR A 445 5.74 -32.03 11.94
CA TYR A 445 6.85 -31.12 12.14
C TYR A 445 6.33 -29.82 12.73
N PRO A 446 6.64 -29.52 14.03
CA PRO A 446 6.18 -28.28 14.65
C PRO A 446 6.87 -27.08 14.04
N VAL A 447 6.10 -25.96 13.91
CA VAL A 447 6.61 -24.65 13.52
C VAL A 447 6.60 -23.78 14.78
N HIS A 448 7.78 -23.28 15.16
CA HIS A 448 7.96 -22.51 16.38
C HIS A 448 8.13 -21.02 16.10
N SER A 449 7.67 -20.19 17.02
CA SER A 449 7.93 -18.75 16.98
C SER A 449 9.43 -18.47 17.12
N SER A 450 9.96 -17.57 16.30
CA SER A 450 11.37 -17.14 16.34
C SER A 450 11.61 -16.03 17.37
N SER A 451 10.55 -15.40 17.90
CA SER A 451 10.63 -14.28 18.85
C SER A 451 9.32 -14.09 19.59
N ASP A 452 9.37 -13.30 20.66
CA ASP A 452 8.16 -12.72 21.25
C ASP A 452 7.56 -11.71 20.29
N GLY A 453 6.23 -11.67 20.16
CA GLY A 453 5.60 -10.69 19.26
C GLY A 453 4.12 -10.95 19.01
N ARG A 454 3.60 -10.33 17.96
CA ARG A 454 2.23 -10.50 17.49
C ARG A 454 2.22 -11.07 16.07
N ILE A 455 1.32 -12.00 15.80
CA ILE A 455 1.10 -12.51 14.44
C ILE A 455 0.44 -11.41 13.61
N ILE A 456 1.20 -10.76 12.72
CA ILE A 456 0.74 -9.65 11.86
C ILE A 456 0.40 -10.11 10.44
N GLY A 457 0.80 -11.33 10.09
CA GLY A 457 0.43 -12.01 8.85
C GLY A 457 0.58 -13.51 9.02
N MET A 458 -0.16 -14.29 8.24
CA MET A 458 -0.05 -15.75 8.28
C MET A 458 -0.55 -16.42 7.01
N ALA A 459 -0.15 -17.67 6.82
CA ALA A 459 -0.64 -18.52 5.73
C ALA A 459 -2.14 -18.77 5.85
N VAL A 460 -2.84 -18.72 4.71
CA VAL A 460 -4.25 -19.15 4.57
C VAL A 460 -4.37 -20.45 3.79
N ASP A 461 -3.37 -20.83 3.00
CA ASP A 461 -3.29 -22.10 2.32
C ASP A 461 -2.71 -23.16 3.29
N GLN A 462 -3.33 -24.31 3.28
CA GLN A 462 -2.90 -25.42 4.12
C GLN A 462 -1.79 -26.26 3.48
N VAL A 463 -1.59 -26.18 2.16
CA VAL A 463 -0.51 -26.89 1.48
C VAL A 463 0.70 -25.97 1.38
N VAL A 464 1.79 -26.36 2.04
CA VAL A 464 3.03 -25.59 2.08
C VAL A 464 4.22 -26.40 1.57
N MET A 465 5.18 -25.69 1.00
CA MET A 465 6.49 -26.26 0.64
C MET A 465 7.51 -25.95 1.75
N ALA A 466 8.60 -26.70 1.81
CA ALA A 466 9.74 -26.32 2.65
C ALA A 466 10.24 -24.91 2.25
N GLY A 467 10.50 -24.06 3.23
CA GLY A 467 10.87 -22.64 3.01
C GLY A 467 9.68 -21.68 2.92
N PHE A 468 8.43 -22.17 2.84
CA PHE A 468 7.25 -21.31 2.77
C PHE A 468 7.11 -20.44 4.02
N ALA A 469 6.92 -19.13 3.83
CA ALA A 469 6.73 -18.14 4.89
C ALA A 469 5.32 -18.29 5.49
N ALA A 470 5.24 -18.96 6.65
CA ALA A 470 3.99 -19.40 7.26
C ALA A 470 3.39 -18.38 8.25
N TYR A 471 4.23 -17.70 9.03
CA TYR A 471 3.79 -16.72 10.03
C TYR A 471 4.70 -15.51 10.01
N HIS A 472 4.11 -14.31 9.99
CA HIS A 472 4.80 -13.05 10.11
C HIS A 472 4.64 -12.50 11.52
N ILE A 473 5.74 -12.35 12.25
CA ILE A 473 5.74 -11.89 13.62
C ILE A 473 6.29 -10.48 13.68
N GLY A 474 5.50 -9.56 14.23
CA GLY A 474 5.92 -8.19 14.51
C GLY A 474 6.33 -8.04 15.97
N THR A 475 7.52 -7.49 16.19
CA THR A 475 8.06 -7.18 17.52
C THR A 475 7.85 -5.71 17.83
N LYS A 476 7.23 -5.40 18.98
CA LYS A 476 6.98 -4.03 19.42
C LYS A 476 8.30 -3.28 19.60
N ALA A 477 8.36 -2.04 19.09
CA ALA A 477 9.48 -1.18 19.40
C ALA A 477 9.55 -0.91 20.90
N LYS A 478 10.74 -0.92 21.45
CA LYS A 478 10.99 -0.22 22.72
C LYS A 478 11.04 1.27 22.40
N VAL A 479 10.05 2.02 22.86
CA VAL A 479 10.06 3.48 22.68
C VAL A 479 11.31 4.02 23.37
N PRO A 480 12.20 4.76 22.68
CA PRO A 480 13.34 5.37 23.34
C PRO A 480 12.85 6.33 24.44
N GLY A 481 13.06 5.98 25.71
CA GLY A 481 12.69 6.81 26.86
C GLY A 481 11.58 6.27 27.76
N GLU A 482 11.02 5.08 27.50
CA GLU A 482 10.22 4.32 28.47
C GLU A 482 11.05 3.38 29.31
#